data_5550df3c4125356bab9d3728191a103a
#
_entry.id   5550df3c4125356bab9d3728191a103a
#
_cell.length_a   1.000
_cell.length_b   1.000
_cell.length_c   1.000
_cell.angle_alpha   90.00
_cell.angle_beta   90.00
_cell.angle_gamma   90.00
#
_symmetry.space_group_name_H-M   'P 1'
#
loop_
_entity.id
_entity.type
_entity.pdbx_description
1 polymer ?
#
loop_
_entity_poly.entity_id
_entity_poly.type
_entity_poly.pdbx_seq_one_letter_code
_entity_poly.pdbx_strand_id
1 'polypeptide(L)' 'MDEKTWAVIKTILEKGDRVELIPVRDGVKIIHIKRKEVKP' A
#
# COMPACT_ATOMS: atom_id res chain seq x y z
N MET A 1 11.95 -4.93 6.05
CA MET A 1 10.53 -5.19 5.75
C MET A 1 10.30 -6.69 5.77
N ASP A 2 9.33 -7.16 6.54
CA ASP A 2 9.09 -8.59 6.62
C ASP A 2 8.15 -9.09 5.52
N GLU A 3 7.97 -10.40 5.45
CA GLU A 3 7.14 -11.01 4.42
C GLU A 3 5.69 -10.54 4.49
N LYS A 4 5.17 -10.36 5.69
CA LYS A 4 3.77 -9.93 5.85
C LYS A 4 3.56 -8.54 5.31
N THR A 5 4.49 -7.65 5.60
CA THR A 5 4.42 -6.28 5.12
C THR A 5 4.48 -6.26 3.59
N TRP A 6 5.40 -7.01 3.02
CA TRP A 6 5.52 -7.11 1.57
C TRP A 6 4.26 -7.70 0.95
N ALA A 7 3.69 -8.72 1.57
CA ALA A 7 2.48 -9.35 1.06
C ALA A 7 1.30 -8.37 1.01
N VAL A 8 1.18 -7.53 2.03
CA VAL A 8 0.13 -6.51 2.05
C VAL A 8 0.32 -5.51 0.91
N ILE A 9 1.55 -5.02 0.75
CA ILE A 9 1.86 -4.07 -0.32
C ILE A 9 1.55 -4.68 -1.67
N LYS A 10 1.99 -5.90 -1.90
CA LYS A 10 1.77 -6.58 -3.16
C LYS A 10 0.29 -6.75 -3.47
N THR A 11 -0.50 -7.12 -2.47
CA THR A 11 -1.94 -7.28 -2.63
C THR A 11 -2.61 -5.97 -3.05
N ILE A 12 -2.21 -4.87 -2.41
CA ILE A 12 -2.76 -3.56 -2.75
C ILE A 12 -2.43 -3.19 -4.19
N LEU A 13 -1.18 -3.42 -4.59
CA LEU A 13 -0.76 -3.11 -5.95
C LEU A 13 -1.45 -3.98 -6.99
N GLU A 14 -1.71 -5.23 -6.66
CA GLU A 14 -2.40 -6.15 -7.56
C GLU A 14 -3.84 -5.71 -7.83
N LYS A 15 -4.43 -5.01 -6.90
CA LYS A 15 -5.77 -4.46 -7.08
C LYS A 15 -5.78 -3.19 -7.94
N GLY A 16 -4.60 -2.71 -8.30
CA GLY A 16 -4.48 -1.48 -9.06
C GLY A 16 -4.55 -0.23 -8.20
N ASP A 17 -4.52 -0.40 -6.90
CA ASP A 17 -4.55 0.73 -5.98
C ASP A 17 -3.15 1.23 -5.68
N ARG A 18 -3.07 2.31 -4.95
CA ARG A 18 -1.80 2.89 -4.54
C ARG A 18 -1.50 2.54 -3.09
N VAL A 19 -0.23 2.53 -2.78
CA VAL A 19 0.22 2.30 -1.42
C VAL A 19 1.22 3.39 -1.05
N GLU A 20 1.10 3.90 0.15
CA GLU A 20 2.06 4.86 0.67
C GLU A 20 2.74 4.25 1.88
N LEU A 21 4.06 4.34 1.91
CA LEU A 21 4.86 3.80 2.99
C LEU A 21 5.44 4.97 3.78
N ILE A 22 5.14 4.99 5.07
CA ILE A 22 5.66 6.03 5.95
C ILE A 22 6.57 5.36 6.96
N PRO A 23 7.85 5.73 7.00
CA PRO A 23 8.76 5.15 7.99
C PRO A 23 8.34 5.59 9.38
N VAL A 24 8.28 4.62 10.29
CA VAL A 24 8.00 4.88 11.69
C VAL A 24 9.10 4.25 12.52
N ARG A 25 9.08 4.51 13.81
CA ARG A 25 10.15 4.07 14.69
C ARG A 25 10.41 2.57 14.65
N ASP A 26 9.34 1.79 14.57
CA ASP A 26 9.45 0.32 14.63
C ASP A 26 9.27 -0.36 13.27
N GLY A 27 9.32 0.40 12.19
CA GLY A 27 9.13 -0.20 10.88
C GLY A 27 8.52 0.78 9.88
N VAL A 28 7.47 0.34 9.22
CA VAL A 28 6.76 1.18 8.24
C VAL A 28 5.27 1.12 8.47
N LYS A 29 4.64 2.26 8.27
CA LYS A 29 3.20 2.36 8.29
C LYS A 29 2.73 2.28 6.84
N ILE A 30 1.77 1.42 6.57
CA ILE A 30 1.24 1.23 5.23
C ILE A 30 -0.12 1.91 5.12
N ILE A 31 -0.25 2.77 4.10
CA ILE A 31 -1.53 3.42 3.84
C ILE A 31 -2.03 2.96 2.49
N HIS A 32 -3.21 2.36 2.49
CA HIS A 32 -3.85 1.89 1.28
C HIS A 32 -4.71 3.02 0.71
N ILE A 33 -4.36 3.44 -0.50
CA ILE A 33 -5.10 4.50 -1.18
C ILE A 33 -5.87 3.87 -2.32
N LYS A 34 -7.18 3.87 -2.21
CA LYS A 34 -8.01 3.29 -3.25
C LYS A 34 -7.94 4.13 -4.51
N ARG A 35 -7.80 3.43 -5.63
CA ARG A 35 -7.81 4.09 -6.92
C ARG A 35 -9.20 4.59 -7.21
N LYS A 36 -9.30 5.86 -7.53
CA LYS A 36 -10.55 6.45 -7.93
C LYS A 36 -10.44 6.88 -9.39
N GLU A 37 -11.21 6.26 -10.23
CA GLU A 37 -11.21 6.57 -11.64
C GLU A 37 -12.41 7.47 -11.94
N VAL A 38 -12.11 8.63 -12.51
CA VAL A 38 -13.17 9.57 -12.90
C VAL A 38 -13.29 9.51 -14.41
N LYS A 39 -14.46 9.09 -14.89
CA LYS A 39 -14.73 9.07 -16.32
C LYS A 39 -15.48 10.33 -16.69
N PRO A 40 -15.06 10.99 -17.76
CA PRO A 40 -15.75 12.18 -18.22
C PRO A 40 -17.14 11.86 -18.75
#